data_724392e58cad412c2759338c4b8fea5e
#
_entry.id   724392e58cad412c2759338c4b8fea5e
#
_cell.length_a   1.000
_cell.length_b   1.000
_cell.length_c   1.000
_cell.angle_alpha   90.00
_cell.angle_beta   90.00
_cell.angle_gamma   90.00
#
_symmetry.space_group_name_H-M   'P 1'
#
loop_
_entity.id
_entity.type
_entity.pdbx_description
1 polymer ?
#
loop_
_entity_poly.entity_id
_entity_poly.type
_entity_poly.pdbx_seq_one_letter_code
_entity_poly.pdbx_strand_id
1 'polypeptide(L)'
;MNTNTKTKATTAYPLVICGVFAAVMAVCSWIAIPLPSGVPINLAVLGVLLSAGCLGFKYGTLTQLVYVLLGCVGLPVFAGFNGGLHVIAGPTGGYIVGYILCAGIVGFIASRTKSFWALVGAMILGVLACYAFGTLWYVHLMDITFAVGLAQCVIPFLPFDAIKIALAALLVQRLRQTNLIKL
;
A
#
# COMPACT_ATOMS: atom_id res chain seq x y z
N MET A 1 19.94 -36.72 -14.30
CA MET A 1 20.36 -35.62 -13.41
C MET A 1 19.89 -34.31 -14.01
N ASN A 2 18.71 -33.80 -13.67
CA ASN A 2 18.31 -32.39 -13.95
C ASN A 2 16.88 -32.08 -13.46
N THR A 3 16.63 -32.23 -12.14
CA THR A 3 15.31 -31.93 -11.56
C THR A 3 15.32 -30.71 -10.59
N ASN A 4 16.47 -30.10 -10.35
CA ASN A 4 16.61 -29.08 -9.31
C ASN A 4 16.56 -27.60 -9.81
N THR A 5 16.64 -27.35 -11.12
CA THR A 5 16.66 -25.99 -11.67
C THR A 5 15.27 -25.38 -11.85
N LYS A 6 14.26 -26.19 -12.16
CA LYS A 6 12.88 -25.69 -12.34
C LYS A 6 12.21 -25.21 -11.06
N THR A 7 12.51 -25.85 -9.91
CA THR A 7 11.89 -25.51 -8.63
C THR A 7 12.43 -24.18 -8.06
N LYS A 8 13.71 -23.88 -8.26
CA LYS A 8 14.33 -22.62 -7.80
C LYS A 8 13.87 -21.40 -8.62
N ALA A 9 13.71 -21.56 -9.93
CA ALA A 9 13.23 -20.48 -10.80
C ALA A 9 11.79 -20.11 -10.50
N THR A 10 10.92 -21.07 -10.14
CA THR A 10 9.51 -20.84 -9.82
C THR A 10 9.32 -20.08 -8.50
N THR A 11 10.27 -20.22 -7.54
CA THR A 11 10.19 -19.52 -6.24
C THR A 11 10.78 -18.11 -6.32
N ALA A 12 11.77 -17.87 -7.17
CA ALA A 12 12.42 -16.56 -7.31
C ALA A 12 11.52 -15.51 -7.99
N TYR A 13 10.74 -15.91 -8.99
CA TYR A 13 9.89 -15.00 -9.77
C TYR A 13 8.92 -14.16 -8.90
N PRO A 14 8.12 -14.74 -8.00
CA PRO A 14 7.24 -13.96 -7.14
C PRO A 14 7.99 -12.97 -6.24
N LEU A 15 9.17 -13.34 -5.74
CA LEU A 15 9.97 -12.47 -4.87
C LEU A 15 10.56 -11.28 -5.65
N VAL A 16 11.02 -11.51 -6.88
CA VAL A 16 11.48 -10.43 -7.77
C VAL A 16 10.36 -9.45 -8.04
N ILE A 17 9.16 -9.94 -8.34
CA ILE A 17 7.99 -9.08 -8.57
C ILE A 17 7.62 -8.29 -7.30
N CYS A 18 7.67 -8.89 -6.12
CA CYS A 18 7.48 -8.16 -4.86
C CYS A 18 8.49 -7.01 -4.73
N GLY A 19 9.77 -7.24 -5.07
CA GLY A 19 10.80 -6.20 -5.08
C GLY A 19 10.49 -5.07 -6.06
N VAL A 20 10.05 -5.40 -7.27
CA VAL A 20 9.62 -4.39 -8.27
C VAL A 20 8.45 -3.56 -7.77
N PHE A 21 7.41 -4.19 -7.20
CA PHE A 21 6.29 -3.44 -6.64
C PHE A 21 6.66 -2.64 -5.38
N ALA A 22 7.63 -3.09 -4.58
CA ALA A 22 8.15 -2.29 -3.48
C ALA A 22 8.88 -1.03 -3.99
N ALA A 23 9.62 -1.13 -5.09
CA ALA A 23 10.21 0.03 -5.77
C ALA A 23 9.14 0.98 -6.34
N VAL A 24 8.11 0.46 -7.01
CA VAL A 24 6.95 1.25 -7.45
C VAL A 24 6.30 1.96 -6.27
N MET A 25 6.17 1.27 -5.13
CA MET A 25 5.63 1.84 -3.90
C MET A 25 6.47 3.02 -3.40
N ALA A 26 7.82 2.92 -3.42
CA ALA A 26 8.72 4.01 -3.04
C ALA A 26 8.55 5.21 -3.97
N VAL A 27 8.53 5.01 -5.28
CA VAL A 27 8.30 6.08 -6.26
C VAL A 27 6.95 6.77 -6.03
N CYS A 28 5.88 6.00 -5.80
CA CYS A 28 4.57 6.55 -5.47
C CYS A 28 4.59 7.37 -4.17
N SER A 29 5.36 6.95 -3.17
CA SER A 29 5.50 7.68 -1.90
C SER A 29 6.24 9.00 -2.03
N TRP A 30 7.21 9.10 -2.93
CA TRP A 30 7.98 10.32 -3.18
C TRP A 30 7.14 11.43 -3.81
N ILE A 31 6.12 11.07 -4.60
CA ILE A 31 5.17 12.04 -5.18
C ILE A 31 4.20 12.46 -4.07
N ALA A 32 4.61 13.44 -3.29
CA ALA A 32 3.92 13.85 -2.06
C ALA A 32 3.76 15.37 -1.98
N ILE A 33 2.59 15.79 -1.52
CA ILE A 33 2.27 17.18 -1.20
C ILE A 33 2.24 17.29 0.32
N PRO A 34 3.16 18.05 0.94
CA PRO A 34 3.19 18.19 2.39
C PRO A 34 1.95 18.96 2.87
N LEU A 35 1.40 18.53 4.00
CA LEU A 35 0.31 19.21 4.69
C LEU A 35 0.76 19.67 6.08
N PRO A 36 0.11 20.70 6.65
CA PRO A 36 0.41 21.18 8.00
C PRO A 36 0.20 20.13 9.09
N SER A 37 -0.63 19.12 8.85
CA SER A 37 -0.84 17.99 9.76
C SER A 37 0.39 17.08 9.93
N GLY A 38 1.43 17.23 9.09
CA GLY A 38 2.58 16.32 9.05
C GLY A 38 2.30 15.00 8.30
N VAL A 39 1.06 14.74 7.87
CA VAL A 39 0.70 13.59 7.02
C VAL A 39 0.53 14.09 5.58
N PRO A 40 1.44 13.78 4.65
CA PRO A 40 1.39 14.30 3.28
C PRO A 40 0.35 13.57 2.43
N ILE A 41 -0.28 14.28 1.49
CA ILE A 41 -1.03 13.64 0.40
C ILE A 41 0.01 13.08 -0.59
N ASN A 42 0.02 11.77 -0.81
CA ASN A 42 0.96 11.11 -1.72
C ASN A 42 0.26 10.01 -2.54
N LEU A 43 0.99 9.42 -3.48
CA LEU A 43 0.48 8.31 -4.29
C LEU A 43 0.72 6.93 -3.65
N ALA A 44 1.20 6.83 -2.40
CA ALA A 44 1.48 5.56 -1.75
C ALA A 44 0.27 4.61 -1.75
N VAL A 45 -0.92 5.12 -1.45
CA VAL A 45 -2.17 4.33 -1.48
C VAL A 45 -2.37 3.69 -2.86
N LEU A 46 -2.09 4.39 -3.96
CA LEU A 46 -2.14 3.81 -5.31
C LEU A 46 -1.18 2.62 -5.43
N GLY A 47 0.06 2.76 -4.96
CA GLY A 47 1.05 1.67 -4.96
C GLY A 47 0.61 0.46 -4.14
N VAL A 48 0.00 0.68 -2.96
CA VAL A 48 -0.59 -0.39 -2.13
C VAL A 48 -1.68 -1.14 -2.90
N LEU A 49 -2.63 -0.40 -3.48
CA LEU A 49 -3.77 -0.97 -4.20
C LEU A 49 -3.34 -1.75 -5.45
N LEU A 50 -2.33 -1.25 -6.18
CA LEU A 50 -1.75 -1.94 -7.33
C LEU A 50 -1.07 -3.24 -6.93
N SER A 51 -0.17 -3.20 -5.94
CA SER A 51 0.54 -4.39 -5.48
C SER A 51 -0.42 -5.45 -4.93
N ALA A 52 -1.35 -5.07 -4.06
CA ALA A 52 -2.33 -5.99 -3.49
C ALA A 52 -3.30 -6.55 -4.53
N GLY A 53 -3.78 -5.68 -5.44
CA GLY A 53 -4.68 -6.07 -6.51
C GLY A 53 -4.04 -7.02 -7.53
N CYS A 54 -2.79 -6.82 -7.90
CA CYS A 54 -2.08 -7.65 -8.87
C CYS A 54 -1.52 -8.93 -8.27
N LEU A 55 -0.94 -8.86 -7.06
CA LEU A 55 -0.18 -9.96 -6.46
C LEU A 55 -1.01 -10.81 -5.49
N GLY A 56 -2.22 -10.37 -5.14
CA GLY A 56 -3.10 -11.06 -4.20
C GLY A 56 -2.61 -10.96 -2.75
N PHE A 57 -3.22 -11.79 -1.87
CA PHE A 57 -3.02 -11.70 -0.43
C PHE A 57 -1.56 -11.88 -0.02
N LYS A 58 -0.95 -13.02 -0.39
CA LYS A 58 0.38 -13.41 0.08
C LYS A 58 1.46 -12.43 -0.36
N TYR A 59 1.55 -12.19 -1.66
CA TYR A 59 2.65 -11.39 -2.23
C TYR A 59 2.37 -9.89 -2.18
N GLY A 60 1.11 -9.45 -2.22
CA GLY A 60 0.75 -8.05 -2.00
C GLY A 60 1.06 -7.60 -0.57
N THR A 61 0.71 -8.40 0.44
CA THR A 61 1.05 -8.12 1.84
C THR A 61 2.55 -8.18 2.07
N LEU A 62 3.25 -9.19 1.48
CA LEU A 62 4.70 -9.30 1.55
C LEU A 62 5.40 -8.07 0.95
N THR A 63 4.90 -7.55 -0.17
CA THR A 63 5.43 -6.32 -0.79
C THR A 63 5.38 -5.14 0.17
N GLN A 64 4.26 -4.94 0.87
CA GLN A 64 4.14 -3.85 1.83
C GLN A 64 5.05 -4.06 3.05
N LEU A 65 5.17 -5.29 3.52
CA LEU A 65 6.09 -5.62 4.61
C LEU A 65 7.53 -5.30 4.22
N VAL A 66 7.97 -5.70 3.02
CA VAL A 66 9.31 -5.39 2.50
C VAL A 66 9.52 -3.88 2.40
N TYR A 67 8.55 -3.14 1.83
CA TYR A 67 8.62 -1.68 1.73
C TYR A 67 8.78 -1.02 3.11
N VAL A 68 7.99 -1.41 4.10
CA VAL A 68 8.07 -0.88 5.46
C VAL A 68 9.42 -1.19 6.10
N LEU A 69 9.91 -2.44 5.96
CA LEU A 69 11.21 -2.85 6.49
C LEU A 69 12.37 -2.08 5.85
N LEU A 70 12.35 -1.86 4.53
CA LEU A 70 13.34 -1.03 3.84
C LEU A 70 13.36 0.39 4.38
N GLY A 71 12.19 0.98 4.63
CA GLY A 71 12.10 2.28 5.26
C GLY A 71 12.60 2.29 6.70
N CYS A 72 12.28 1.26 7.50
CA CYS A 72 12.75 1.13 8.90
C CYS A 72 14.27 1.07 9.03
N VAL A 73 14.97 0.39 8.10
CA VAL A 73 16.44 0.32 8.10
C VAL A 73 17.11 1.62 7.60
N GLY A 74 16.31 2.65 7.26
CA GLY A 74 16.80 3.97 6.91
C GLY A 74 16.87 4.27 5.41
N LEU A 75 16.42 3.36 4.54
CA LEU A 75 16.34 3.68 3.11
C LEU A 75 15.28 4.77 2.88
N PRO A 76 15.54 5.77 2.02
CA PRO A 76 14.67 6.92 1.80
C PRO A 76 13.46 6.58 0.92
N VAL A 77 12.67 5.57 1.32
CA VAL A 77 11.51 5.06 0.56
C VAL A 77 10.18 5.68 0.96
N PHE A 78 10.12 6.40 2.10
CA PHE A 78 8.91 7.07 2.56
C PHE A 78 8.73 8.45 1.91
N ALA A 79 7.58 9.07 2.14
CA ALA A 79 7.24 10.39 1.60
C ALA A 79 8.31 11.44 1.94
N GLY A 80 8.64 12.30 0.96
CA GLY A 80 9.69 13.30 1.11
C GLY A 80 11.10 12.74 1.19
N PHE A 81 11.35 11.57 0.61
CA PHE A 81 12.63 10.86 0.63
C PHE A 81 13.12 10.54 2.05
N ASN A 82 12.20 10.33 2.98
CA ASN A 82 12.49 10.00 4.36
C ASN A 82 12.63 8.49 4.55
N GLY A 83 13.30 8.11 5.63
CA GLY A 83 13.47 6.73 6.10
C GLY A 83 13.89 6.72 7.56
N GLY A 84 13.88 5.55 8.18
CA GLY A 84 14.23 5.34 9.57
C GLY A 84 13.03 5.13 10.48
N LEU A 85 13.32 4.54 11.64
CA LEU A 85 12.29 4.21 12.65
C LEU A 85 11.56 5.45 13.19
N HIS A 86 12.19 6.64 13.16
CA HIS A 86 11.56 7.89 13.59
C HIS A 86 10.34 8.26 12.74
N VAL A 87 10.31 7.88 11.45
CA VAL A 87 9.14 8.10 10.58
C VAL A 87 7.98 7.20 10.99
N ILE A 88 8.27 5.95 11.37
CA ILE A 88 7.26 5.01 11.86
C ILE A 88 6.75 5.42 13.25
N ALA A 89 7.63 5.97 14.10
CA ALA A 89 7.22 6.50 15.39
C ALA A 89 6.50 7.87 15.28
N GLY A 90 6.55 8.51 14.11
CA GLY A 90 5.95 9.82 13.85
C GLY A 90 4.47 9.78 13.42
N PRO A 91 3.92 10.94 13.01
CA PRO A 91 2.50 11.10 12.65
C PRO A 91 2.04 10.20 11.50
N THR A 92 2.94 9.86 10.58
CA THR A 92 2.66 9.02 9.40
C THR A 92 2.74 7.52 9.69
N GLY A 93 3.32 7.12 10.84
CA GLY A 93 3.65 5.72 11.12
C GLY A 93 2.45 4.80 11.09
N GLY A 94 1.33 5.20 11.69
CA GLY A 94 0.11 4.41 11.66
C GLY A 94 -0.42 4.14 10.26
N TYR A 95 -0.29 5.11 9.34
CA TYR A 95 -0.68 4.93 7.94
C TYR A 95 0.26 3.99 7.20
N ILE A 96 1.58 4.10 7.45
CA ILE A 96 2.59 3.21 6.84
C ILE A 96 2.36 1.76 7.28
N VAL A 97 2.10 1.51 8.55
CA VAL A 97 1.71 0.18 9.05
C VAL A 97 0.34 -0.22 8.50
N GLY A 98 -0.59 0.72 8.40
CA GLY A 98 -1.91 0.55 7.80
C GLY A 98 -1.89 0.06 6.34
N TYR A 99 -0.81 0.34 5.58
CA TYR A 99 -0.64 -0.19 4.23
C TYR A 99 -0.57 -1.72 4.20
N ILE A 100 0.01 -2.34 5.22
CA ILE A 100 0.06 -3.81 5.34
C ILE A 100 -1.35 -4.37 5.52
N LEU A 101 -2.17 -3.73 6.38
CA LEU A 101 -3.57 -4.11 6.59
C LEU A 101 -4.40 -3.92 5.31
N CYS A 102 -4.25 -2.76 4.67
CA CYS A 102 -4.89 -2.45 3.40
C CYS A 102 -4.56 -3.51 2.34
N ALA A 103 -3.28 -3.82 2.16
CA ALA A 103 -2.84 -4.83 1.20
C ALA A 103 -3.38 -6.23 1.53
N GLY A 104 -3.46 -6.59 2.81
CA GLY A 104 -4.06 -7.83 3.25
C GLY A 104 -5.52 -7.95 2.85
N ILE A 105 -6.34 -6.94 3.17
CA ILE A 105 -7.78 -6.90 2.85
C ILE A 105 -8.00 -6.94 1.33
N VAL A 106 -7.36 -6.01 0.62
CA VAL A 106 -7.50 -5.92 -0.85
C VAL A 106 -7.02 -7.19 -1.52
N GLY A 107 -5.85 -7.69 -1.17
CA GLY A 107 -5.26 -8.88 -1.76
C GLY A 107 -6.09 -10.14 -1.50
N PHE A 108 -6.68 -10.25 -0.30
CA PHE A 108 -7.53 -11.38 0.07
C PHE A 108 -8.80 -11.45 -0.78
N ILE A 109 -9.51 -10.32 -0.94
CA ILE A 109 -10.72 -10.25 -1.75
C ILE A 109 -10.35 -10.37 -3.24
N ALA A 110 -9.31 -9.68 -3.67
CA ALA A 110 -8.83 -9.65 -5.04
C ALA A 110 -8.37 -11.01 -5.57
N SER A 111 -7.89 -11.90 -4.69
CA SER A 111 -7.53 -13.28 -5.07
C SER A 111 -8.74 -14.21 -5.22
N ARG A 112 -9.90 -13.82 -4.71
CA ARG A 112 -11.13 -14.62 -4.74
C ARG A 112 -12.15 -14.15 -5.76
N THR A 113 -11.96 -13.00 -6.38
CA THR A 113 -12.92 -12.44 -7.33
C THR A 113 -12.26 -11.94 -8.61
N LYS A 114 -12.97 -12.08 -9.72
CA LYS A 114 -12.65 -11.46 -11.00
C LYS A 114 -13.53 -10.24 -11.30
N SER A 115 -14.54 -9.97 -10.46
CA SER A 115 -15.46 -8.86 -10.62
C SER A 115 -14.77 -7.53 -10.38
N PHE A 116 -14.94 -6.59 -11.31
CA PHE A 116 -14.44 -5.22 -11.18
C PHE A 116 -15.01 -4.50 -9.95
N TRP A 117 -16.32 -4.60 -9.74
CA TRP A 117 -16.98 -3.92 -8.63
C TRP A 117 -16.61 -4.51 -7.27
N ALA A 118 -16.39 -5.84 -7.20
CA ALA A 118 -15.88 -6.47 -5.98
C ALA A 118 -14.44 -6.03 -5.68
N LEU A 119 -13.61 -5.83 -6.71
CA LEU A 119 -12.27 -5.27 -6.55
C LEU A 119 -12.32 -3.83 -6.05
N VAL A 120 -13.18 -2.97 -6.60
CA VAL A 120 -13.37 -1.59 -6.13
C VAL A 120 -13.84 -1.59 -4.66
N GLY A 121 -14.81 -2.42 -4.31
CA GLY A 121 -15.28 -2.57 -2.93
C GLY A 121 -14.17 -3.01 -1.97
N ALA A 122 -13.33 -3.96 -2.40
CA ALA A 122 -12.15 -4.38 -1.63
C ALA A 122 -11.17 -3.24 -1.39
N MET A 123 -10.90 -2.43 -2.43
CA MET A 123 -10.01 -1.27 -2.33
C MET A 123 -10.56 -0.21 -1.37
N ILE A 124 -11.87 0.08 -1.44
CA ILE A 124 -12.53 0.98 -0.48
C ILE A 124 -12.37 0.47 0.94
N LEU A 125 -12.68 -0.81 1.21
CA LEU A 125 -12.54 -1.41 2.54
C LEU A 125 -11.09 -1.38 3.04
N GLY A 126 -10.13 -1.65 2.18
CA GLY A 126 -8.70 -1.58 2.53
C GLY A 126 -8.26 -0.17 2.90
N VAL A 127 -8.68 0.84 2.14
CA VAL A 127 -8.38 2.25 2.41
C VAL A 127 -9.04 2.70 3.71
N LEU A 128 -10.30 2.32 3.95
CA LEU A 128 -10.99 2.63 5.21
C LEU A 128 -10.30 2.00 6.42
N ALA A 129 -9.82 0.76 6.32
CA ALA A 129 -9.04 0.13 7.38
C ALA A 129 -7.71 0.86 7.63
N CYS A 130 -7.03 1.30 6.56
CA CYS A 130 -5.82 2.11 6.66
C CYS A 130 -6.11 3.45 7.35
N TYR A 131 -7.20 4.13 6.99
CA TYR A 131 -7.62 5.37 7.65
C TYR A 131 -7.94 5.15 9.13
N ALA A 132 -8.68 4.10 9.47
CA ALA A 132 -9.03 3.80 10.85
C ALA A 132 -7.76 3.62 11.71
N PHE A 133 -6.85 2.77 11.26
CA PHE A 133 -5.60 2.50 11.99
C PHE A 133 -4.69 3.73 12.04
N GLY A 134 -4.49 4.41 10.90
CA GLY A 134 -3.63 5.59 10.78
C GLY A 134 -4.15 6.77 11.61
N THR A 135 -5.47 7.01 11.58
CA THR A 135 -6.07 8.11 12.35
C THR A 135 -6.04 7.83 13.86
N LEU A 136 -6.30 6.59 14.28
CA LEU A 136 -6.17 6.21 15.70
C LEU A 136 -4.74 6.43 16.21
N TRP A 137 -3.75 6.02 15.42
CA TRP A 137 -2.34 6.28 15.74
C TRP A 137 -2.04 7.78 15.85
N TYR A 138 -2.48 8.54 14.86
CA TYR A 138 -2.27 9.99 14.77
C TYR A 138 -2.89 10.72 15.95
N VAL A 139 -4.13 10.42 16.28
CA VAL A 139 -4.88 11.01 17.40
C VAL A 139 -4.20 10.73 18.74
N HIS A 140 -3.74 9.48 18.93
CA HIS A 140 -3.02 9.09 20.14
C HIS A 140 -1.65 9.81 20.26
N LEU A 141 -0.92 9.94 19.16
CA LEU A 141 0.40 10.57 19.15
C LEU A 141 0.33 12.09 19.34
N MET A 142 -0.69 12.74 18.76
CA MET A 142 -0.82 14.21 18.77
C MET A 142 -1.67 14.73 19.95
N ASP A 143 -2.21 13.82 20.77
CA ASP A 143 -3.09 14.13 21.92
C ASP A 143 -4.27 15.03 21.53
N ILE A 144 -4.95 14.70 20.42
CA ILE A 144 -6.08 15.45 19.88
C ILE A 144 -7.35 14.60 19.85
N THR A 145 -8.52 15.24 19.66
CA THR A 145 -9.77 14.51 19.52
C THR A 145 -9.88 13.78 18.18
N PHE A 146 -10.62 12.67 18.14
CA PHE A 146 -10.82 11.88 16.93
C PHE A 146 -11.45 12.70 15.78
N ALA A 147 -12.35 13.62 16.11
CA ALA A 147 -12.97 14.52 15.13
C ALA A 147 -11.93 15.41 14.42
N VAL A 148 -10.99 15.96 15.19
CA VAL A 148 -9.87 16.75 14.63
C VAL A 148 -8.96 15.89 13.77
N GLY A 149 -8.64 14.66 14.23
CA GLY A 149 -7.86 13.70 13.45
C GLY A 149 -8.51 13.35 12.10
N LEU A 150 -9.82 13.09 12.08
CA LEU A 150 -10.57 12.87 10.84
C LEU A 150 -10.51 14.07 9.91
N ALA A 151 -10.70 15.28 10.44
CA ALA A 151 -10.67 16.50 9.65
C ALA A 151 -9.30 16.77 9.01
N GLN A 152 -8.21 16.43 9.70
CA GLN A 152 -6.85 16.66 9.24
C GLN A 152 -6.29 15.56 8.36
N CYS A 153 -6.66 14.29 8.63
CA CYS A 153 -6.00 13.11 8.04
C CYS A 153 -6.91 12.22 7.20
N VAL A 154 -8.20 12.50 7.10
CA VAL A 154 -9.13 11.73 6.26
C VAL A 154 -9.84 12.62 5.25
N ILE A 155 -10.50 13.67 5.69
CA ILE A 155 -11.33 14.53 4.81
C ILE A 155 -10.55 15.06 3.60
N PRO A 156 -9.31 15.61 3.74
CA PRO A 156 -8.55 16.10 2.60
C PRO A 156 -8.11 15.01 1.62
N PHE A 157 -8.02 13.76 2.08
CA PHE A 157 -7.54 12.63 1.28
C PHE A 157 -8.64 11.95 0.46
N LEU A 158 -9.90 12.02 0.92
CA LEU A 158 -11.03 11.33 0.29
C LEU A 158 -11.13 11.56 -1.23
N PRO A 159 -11.10 12.81 -1.76
CA PRO A 159 -11.23 13.03 -3.19
C PRO A 159 -10.06 12.44 -3.98
N PHE A 160 -8.83 12.57 -3.45
CA PHE A 160 -7.63 12.02 -4.09
C PHE A 160 -7.63 10.49 -4.07
N ASP A 161 -8.04 9.88 -2.96
CA ASP A 161 -8.04 8.43 -2.83
C ASP A 161 -9.18 7.79 -3.63
N ALA A 162 -10.30 8.48 -3.84
CA ALA A 162 -11.33 8.04 -4.78
C ALA A 162 -10.76 7.93 -6.22
N ILE A 163 -9.99 8.91 -6.67
CA ILE A 163 -9.30 8.88 -7.97
C ILE A 163 -8.27 7.74 -8.02
N LYS A 164 -7.47 7.56 -6.96
CA LYS A 164 -6.47 6.48 -6.87
C LYS A 164 -7.12 5.10 -6.92
N ILE A 165 -8.26 4.91 -6.24
CA ILE A 165 -9.02 3.66 -6.27
C ILE A 165 -9.51 3.38 -7.69
N ALA A 166 -10.09 4.37 -8.38
CA ALA A 166 -10.55 4.21 -9.76
C ALA A 166 -9.39 3.84 -10.70
N LEU A 167 -8.28 4.57 -10.62
CA LEU A 167 -7.08 4.30 -11.42
C LEU A 167 -6.50 2.91 -11.11
N ALA A 168 -6.36 2.55 -9.83
CA ALA A 168 -5.85 1.26 -9.41
C ALA A 168 -6.73 0.12 -9.93
N ALA A 169 -8.04 0.24 -9.80
CA ALA A 169 -8.98 -0.79 -10.24
C ALA A 169 -8.89 -1.03 -11.77
N LEU A 170 -8.82 0.04 -12.55
CA LEU A 170 -8.64 -0.04 -14.01
C LEU A 170 -7.30 -0.67 -14.39
N LEU A 171 -6.20 -0.24 -13.77
CA LEU A 171 -4.87 -0.77 -14.04
C LEU A 171 -4.75 -2.24 -13.64
N VAL A 172 -5.23 -2.62 -12.46
CA VAL A 172 -5.25 -4.01 -11.99
C VAL A 172 -6.05 -4.89 -12.94
N GLN A 173 -7.23 -4.43 -13.38
CA GLN A 173 -8.06 -5.18 -14.32
C GLN A 173 -7.32 -5.40 -15.65
N ARG A 174 -6.67 -4.37 -16.19
CA ARG A 174 -5.89 -4.47 -17.43
C ARG A 174 -4.69 -5.41 -17.28
N LEU A 175 -3.91 -5.27 -16.19
CA LEU A 175 -2.75 -6.13 -15.93
C LEU A 175 -3.14 -7.61 -15.75
N ARG A 176 -4.28 -7.88 -15.14
CA ARG A 176 -4.81 -9.26 -15.02
C ARG A 176 -5.23 -9.85 -16.37
N GLN A 177 -5.78 -9.03 -17.29
CA GLN A 177 -6.17 -9.48 -18.64
C GLN A 177 -4.97 -9.82 -19.51
N THR A 178 -3.85 -9.12 -19.36
CA THR A 178 -2.62 -9.36 -20.15
C THR A 178 -1.84 -10.60 -19.71
N ASN A 179 -2.23 -11.27 -18.61
CA ASN A 179 -1.50 -12.40 -18.03
C ASN A 179 0.01 -12.14 -17.82
N LEU A 180 0.42 -10.88 -17.71
CA LEU A 180 1.82 -10.52 -17.48
C LEU A 180 2.33 -10.97 -16.12
N ILE A 181 1.45 -11.04 -15.12
CA ILE A 181 1.78 -11.46 -13.74
C ILE A 181 1.10 -12.81 -13.50
N LYS A 182 1.86 -13.88 -13.65
CA LYS A 182 1.43 -15.25 -13.33
C LYS A 182 2.00 -15.64 -11.96
N LEU A 183 1.19 -15.55 -10.92
CA LEU A 183 1.54 -15.95 -9.55
C LEU A 183 0.71 -17.14 -9.10
#